data_3a0fb5b2103ff0442a59d7c4fb9e5529
#
_entry.id   3a0fb5b2103ff0442a59d7c4fb9e5529
#
_cell.length_a   1.000
_cell.length_b   1.000
_cell.length_c   1.000
_cell.angle_alpha   90.00
_cell.angle_beta   90.00
_cell.angle_gamma   90.00
#
_symmetry.space_group_name_H-M   'P 1'
#
loop_
_entity.id
_entity.type
_entity.pdbx_description
1 polymer ?
#
loop_
_entity_poly.entity_id
_entity_poly.type
_entity_poly.pdbx_seq_one_letter_code
_entity_poly.pdbx_strand_id
1 'polypeptide(L)'
;MPKKKKRKPRSKKTIPLNVKALGNDISDYPFVEIHWSDIEGDAGWSDTKSLNKEKLPTCVSKGYLVSQKNGVTRIFTDYIKAKDKATFDSIGNTTIIPTAVIESIKKIN
;
A
#
# COMPACT_ATOMS: atom_id res chain seq x y z
N MET A 1 9.93 9.72 35.41
CA MET A 1 9.45 9.38 34.82
C MET A 1 9.64 9.33 33.64
N PRO A 2 9.75 8.87 33.14
CA PRO A 2 10.10 8.80 31.97
C PRO A 2 9.19 9.04 31.05
N LYS A 3 9.27 9.58 30.54
CA LYS A 3 8.58 9.89 29.72
C LYS A 3 8.60 9.07 28.74
N LYS A 4 7.97 8.76 28.18
CA LYS A 4 7.87 8.03 27.22
C LYS A 4 8.29 8.62 26.19
N LYS A 5 8.85 8.25 25.42
CA LYS A 5 9.30 8.78 24.42
C LYS A 5 8.39 8.77 23.45
N LYS A 6 8.19 9.56 22.80
CA LYS A 6 7.36 9.69 21.87
C LYS A 6 7.76 8.99 20.76
N ARG A 7 7.14 8.31 20.14
CA ARG A 7 7.43 7.66 19.08
C ARG A 7 7.35 8.49 17.95
N LYS A 8 8.14 8.47 17.09
CA LYS A 8 8.14 9.23 15.98
C LYS A 8 7.14 8.77 15.09
N PRO A 9 6.38 9.53 14.48
CA PRO A 9 5.38 9.14 13.56
C PRO A 9 6.03 8.50 12.39
N ARG A 10 5.37 7.60 11.78
CA ARG A 10 5.90 7.00 10.66
C ARG A 10 5.44 7.70 9.52
N SER A 11 5.59 8.92 9.45
CA SER A 11 5.09 9.71 8.37
C SER A 11 5.56 9.29 7.02
N LYS A 12 6.66 8.60 6.94
CA LYS A 12 7.07 8.21 5.65
C LYS A 12 6.21 7.14 5.09
N LYS A 13 5.30 6.60 5.82
CA LYS A 13 4.42 5.60 5.31
C LYS A 13 3.22 6.20 4.66
N THR A 14 3.03 7.50 4.74
CA THR A 14 1.85 8.10 4.18
C THR A 14 2.19 9.12 3.14
N ILE A 15 1.33 9.27 2.18
CA ILE A 15 1.47 10.27 1.17
C ILE A 15 0.22 11.09 1.23
N PRO A 16 0.33 12.39 1.23
CA PRO A 16 -0.85 13.22 1.27
C PRO A 16 -1.68 12.90 0.06
N LEU A 17 -2.89 12.48 0.25
CA LEU A 17 -3.77 12.18 -0.82
C LEU A 17 -4.52 13.36 -1.27
N ASN A 18 -4.36 13.65 -2.51
CA ASN A 18 -5.11 14.73 -3.06
C ASN A 18 -6.15 14.21 -3.97
N VAL A 19 -6.65 13.03 -3.65
CA VAL A 19 -7.69 12.46 -4.45
C VAL A 19 -8.92 13.17 -4.01
N LYS A 20 -9.45 14.06 -4.79
CA LYS A 20 -10.54 14.79 -4.45
C LYS A 20 -11.68 13.91 -4.35
N ALA A 21 -12.43 13.60 -5.15
CA ALA A 21 -13.55 12.73 -5.02
C ALA A 21 -13.09 11.52 -5.73
N LEU A 22 -13.68 10.39 -5.55
CA LEU A 22 -13.26 9.21 -6.23
C LEU A 22 -13.76 9.25 -7.66
N GLY A 23 -13.23 10.19 -8.40
CA GLY A 23 -13.67 10.37 -9.76
C GLY A 23 -12.95 9.48 -10.74
N ASN A 24 -13.17 9.75 -12.02
CA ASN A 24 -12.63 8.89 -13.06
C ASN A 24 -11.49 9.48 -13.87
N ASP A 25 -10.87 10.51 -13.40
CA ASP A 25 -9.75 11.09 -14.12
C ASP A 25 -8.46 10.49 -13.58
N ILE A 26 -7.73 9.77 -14.43
CA ILE A 26 -6.55 9.07 -13.98
C ILE A 26 -5.52 10.01 -13.39
N SER A 27 -5.48 11.25 -13.82
CA SER A 27 -4.50 12.19 -13.31
C SER A 27 -4.73 12.57 -11.86
N ASP A 28 -5.89 12.20 -11.31
CA ASP A 28 -6.15 12.48 -9.90
C ASP A 28 -5.58 11.39 -9.00
N TYR A 29 -5.01 10.34 -9.56
CA TYR A 29 -4.51 9.21 -8.79
C TYR A 29 -3.01 9.11 -8.88
N PRO A 30 -2.28 9.34 -7.79
CA PRO A 30 -0.82 9.27 -7.85
C PRO A 30 -0.37 7.84 -8.08
N PHE A 31 0.67 7.67 -8.86
CA PHE A 31 1.21 6.35 -9.10
C PHE A 31 2.31 6.13 -8.05
N VAL A 32 2.18 5.08 -7.28
CA VAL A 32 3.04 4.85 -6.14
C VAL A 32 3.72 3.51 -6.16
N GLU A 33 4.81 3.42 -5.42
CA GLU A 33 5.52 2.18 -5.23
C GLU A 33 5.42 1.89 -3.73
N ILE A 34 4.93 0.71 -3.40
CA ILE A 34 4.70 0.32 -2.01
C ILE A 34 5.57 -0.88 -1.65
N HIS A 35 6.32 -0.76 -0.57
CA HIS A 35 7.11 -1.87 -0.05
C HIS A 35 6.38 -2.33 1.20
N TRP A 36 6.03 -3.58 1.26
CA TRP A 36 5.23 -4.10 2.36
C TRP A 36 5.67 -5.50 2.75
N SER A 37 5.41 -5.87 4.00
CA SER A 37 5.81 -7.15 4.53
C SER A 37 4.67 -8.13 4.40
N ASP A 38 4.95 -9.26 3.78
CA ASP A 38 3.91 -10.25 3.56
C ASP A 38 3.88 -11.24 4.70
N ILE A 39 2.72 -11.84 4.90
CA ILE A 39 2.56 -12.85 5.90
C ILE A 39 3.18 -14.12 5.35
N GLU A 40 3.84 -14.88 6.21
CA GLU A 40 4.43 -16.10 5.77
C GLU A 40 4.04 -17.23 6.68
N GLY A 41 3.67 -18.36 6.15
CA GLY A 41 3.31 -19.52 6.92
C GLY A 41 4.00 -20.73 6.35
N ASP A 42 4.16 -21.75 7.18
CA ASP A 42 4.81 -22.95 6.75
C ASP A 42 4.13 -24.10 7.49
N ALA A 43 3.62 -25.08 6.76
CA ALA A 43 2.91 -26.19 7.36
C ALA A 43 3.84 -27.24 7.95
N GLY A 44 5.14 -27.09 7.76
CA GLY A 44 6.08 -28.07 8.26
C GLY A 44 6.37 -27.92 9.74
N TRP A 45 7.32 -28.68 10.22
CA TRP A 45 7.70 -28.63 11.62
C TRP A 45 8.96 -27.78 11.79
N SER A 46 9.04 -27.07 12.90
CA SER A 46 10.18 -26.23 13.18
C SER A 46 10.32 -26.11 14.69
N ASP A 47 11.38 -25.47 15.16
CA ASP A 47 11.52 -25.23 16.58
C ASP A 47 11.39 -23.73 16.83
N THR A 48 11.20 -23.37 18.08
CA THR A 48 10.93 -21.99 18.41
C THR A 48 12.11 -21.07 18.17
N LYS A 49 13.32 -21.59 18.31
CA LYS A 49 14.47 -20.79 18.10
C LYS A 49 14.61 -20.41 16.64
N SER A 50 14.38 -21.36 15.75
CA SER A 50 14.47 -21.10 14.33
C SER A 50 13.35 -20.16 13.91
N LEU A 51 12.15 -20.38 14.41
CA LEU A 51 11.04 -19.52 14.08
C LEU A 51 11.31 -18.09 14.51
N ASN A 52 11.91 -17.93 15.66
CA ASN A 52 12.18 -16.61 16.17
C ASN A 52 13.17 -15.78 15.33
N LYS A 53 13.87 -16.44 14.44
CA LYS A 53 14.81 -15.74 13.57
C LYS A 53 14.25 -15.47 12.19
N GLU A 54 13.09 -16.03 11.89
CA GLU A 54 12.50 -15.84 10.59
C GLU A 54 12.05 -14.40 10.39
N LYS A 55 12.16 -13.94 9.19
CA LYS A 55 11.75 -12.60 8.86
C LYS A 55 10.76 -12.62 7.72
N LEU A 56 9.92 -11.66 7.66
CA LEU A 56 8.93 -11.59 6.60
C LEU A 56 9.57 -11.09 5.30
N PRO A 57 9.14 -11.61 4.19
CA PRO A 57 9.65 -11.11 2.91
C PRO A 57 9.06 -9.74 2.63
N THR A 58 9.81 -8.92 1.95
CA THR A 58 9.35 -7.62 1.53
C THR A 58 8.86 -7.72 0.10
N CYS A 59 7.65 -7.30 -0.11
CA CYS A 59 7.06 -7.31 -1.44
C CYS A 59 6.98 -5.89 -1.96
N VAL A 60 7.00 -5.74 -3.26
CA VAL A 60 6.92 -4.43 -3.88
C VAL A 60 5.73 -4.43 -4.83
N SER A 61 4.81 -3.50 -4.62
CA SER A 61 3.65 -3.35 -5.48
C SER A 61 3.62 -1.92 -6.01
N LYS A 62 3.17 -1.76 -7.22
CA LYS A 62 3.07 -0.44 -7.81
C LYS A 62 1.67 -0.28 -8.36
N GLY A 63 1.15 0.91 -8.29
CA GLY A 63 -0.17 1.16 -8.83
C GLY A 63 -0.64 2.56 -8.51
N TYR A 64 -1.83 2.86 -8.99
CA TYR A 64 -2.45 4.15 -8.73
C TYR A 64 -3.13 4.09 -7.38
N LEU A 65 -2.80 5.02 -6.52
CA LEU A 65 -3.31 5.01 -5.15
C LEU A 65 -4.71 5.58 -5.10
N VAL A 66 -5.62 4.82 -4.57
CA VAL A 66 -7.02 5.23 -4.45
C VAL A 66 -7.30 5.80 -3.08
N SER A 67 -6.90 5.13 -2.04
CA SER A 67 -7.18 5.59 -0.70
C SER A 67 -6.35 4.86 0.33
N GLN A 68 -6.23 5.48 1.49
CA GLN A 68 -5.61 4.87 2.64
C GLN A 68 -6.53 5.16 3.79
N LYS A 69 -7.58 4.38 3.93
CA LYS A 69 -8.50 4.56 5.03
C LYS A 69 -9.07 3.27 5.51
N ASN A 70 -9.61 3.28 6.69
CA ASN A 70 -10.16 2.12 7.33
C ASN A 70 -9.12 1.01 7.43
N GLY A 71 -7.87 1.38 7.67
CA GLY A 71 -6.80 0.42 7.91
C GLY A 71 -6.23 -0.25 6.69
N VAL A 72 -6.64 0.13 5.50
CA VAL A 72 -6.13 -0.51 4.30
C VAL A 72 -5.75 0.53 3.26
N THR A 73 -4.81 0.14 2.41
CA THR A 73 -4.33 0.96 1.31
C THR A 73 -4.77 0.26 0.03
N ARG A 74 -5.43 0.99 -0.85
CA ARG A 74 -6.00 0.42 -2.07
C ARG A 74 -5.34 1.01 -3.30
N ILE A 75 -4.96 0.14 -4.23
CA ILE A 75 -4.35 0.58 -5.48
C ILE A 75 -4.91 -0.24 -6.63
N PHE A 76 -4.77 0.26 -7.84
CA PHE A 76 -5.10 -0.48 -9.03
C PHE A 76 -4.03 -0.21 -10.09
N THR A 77 -3.88 -1.09 -11.05
CA THR A 77 -2.87 -0.90 -12.08
C THR A 77 -3.45 -0.74 -13.47
N ASP A 78 -4.61 -1.30 -13.72
CA ASP A 78 -5.19 -1.25 -15.05
C ASP A 78 -6.49 -0.49 -15.06
N TYR A 79 -6.79 0.12 -16.18
CA TYR A 79 -8.08 0.77 -16.32
C TYR A 79 -8.49 0.78 -17.80
N ILE A 80 -9.80 0.90 -18.01
CA ILE A 80 -10.34 0.94 -19.36
C ILE A 80 -10.66 2.38 -19.68
N LYS A 81 -10.05 2.92 -20.71
CA LYS A 81 -10.27 4.28 -21.08
C LYS A 81 -11.69 4.51 -21.57
N ALA A 82 -12.25 5.62 -21.17
CA ALA A 82 -13.54 5.99 -21.66
C ALA A 82 -13.36 6.64 -23.04
N LYS A 83 -14.45 6.91 -23.72
CA LYS A 83 -14.36 7.47 -25.03
C LYS A 83 -13.65 8.79 -25.11
N ASP A 84 -13.79 9.61 -24.13
CA ASP A 84 -13.14 10.90 -24.18
C ASP A 84 -11.66 10.82 -23.84
N LYS A 85 -11.19 9.62 -23.48
CA LYS A 85 -9.79 9.41 -23.17
C LYS A 85 -9.23 10.11 -21.97
N ALA A 86 -9.90 11.02 -21.39
CA ALA A 86 -9.42 11.71 -20.21
C ALA A 86 -9.87 10.96 -18.97
N THR A 87 -10.90 10.16 -19.09
CA THR A 87 -11.43 9.44 -17.94
C THR A 87 -11.41 7.95 -18.20
N PHE A 88 -11.74 7.20 -17.19
CA PHE A 88 -11.80 5.74 -17.34
C PHE A 88 -13.15 5.23 -16.90
N ASP A 89 -13.53 4.07 -17.44
CA ASP A 89 -14.80 3.47 -17.10
C ASP A 89 -14.69 2.54 -15.91
N SER A 90 -13.65 1.77 -15.85
CA SER A 90 -13.50 0.83 -14.75
C SER A 90 -12.01 0.54 -14.54
N ILE A 91 -11.71 -0.07 -13.41
CA ILE A 91 -10.34 -0.35 -13.05
C ILE A 91 -10.17 -1.84 -12.85
N GLY A 92 -8.95 -2.30 -12.96
CA GLY A 92 -8.65 -3.71 -12.81
C GLY A 92 -7.31 -3.92 -12.14
N ASN A 93 -7.05 -5.17 -11.78
CA ASN A 93 -5.86 -5.55 -11.07
C ASN A 93 -5.71 -4.71 -9.82
N THR A 94 -6.68 -4.84 -8.96
CA THR A 94 -6.71 -4.09 -7.72
C THR A 94 -6.01 -4.85 -6.61
N THR A 95 -5.45 -4.12 -5.68
CA THR A 95 -4.79 -4.71 -4.53
C THR A 95 -5.17 -3.92 -3.29
N ILE A 96 -5.44 -4.64 -2.22
CA ILE A 96 -5.76 -4.01 -0.95
C ILE A 96 -4.74 -4.53 0.05
N ILE A 97 -3.97 -3.62 0.63
CA ILE A 97 -2.91 -3.99 1.55
C ILE A 97 -3.19 -3.40 2.93
N PRO A 98 -3.11 -4.19 3.99
CA PRO A 98 -3.28 -3.61 5.32
C PRO A 98 -2.21 -2.55 5.51
N THR A 99 -2.61 -1.35 5.86
CA THR A 99 -1.66 -0.26 5.96
C THR A 99 -0.58 -0.55 7.01
N ALA A 100 -0.92 -1.31 8.03
CA ALA A 100 0.03 -1.61 9.09
C ALA A 100 1.26 -2.39 8.60
N VAL A 101 1.15 -3.13 7.50
CA VAL A 101 2.30 -3.91 7.02
C VAL A 101 3.10 -3.18 5.95
N ILE A 102 2.75 -1.95 5.66
CA ILE A 102 3.48 -1.18 4.67
C ILE A 102 4.74 -0.61 5.31
N GLU A 103 5.89 -0.89 4.71
CA GLU A 103 7.15 -0.37 5.20
C GLU A 103 7.42 1.02 4.63
N SER A 104 7.06 1.23 3.38
CA SER A 104 7.24 2.54 2.78
C SER A 104 6.34 2.68 1.55
N ILE A 105 6.00 3.90 1.22
CA ILE A 105 5.18 4.15 0.06
C ILE A 105 5.66 5.49 -0.50
N LYS A 106 5.88 5.56 -1.77
CA LYS A 106 6.33 6.78 -2.39
C LYS A 106 5.76 6.95 -3.78
N LYS A 107 5.59 8.18 -4.18
CA LYS A 107 5.07 8.50 -5.48
C LYS A 107 6.19 8.35 -6.46
N ILE A 108 5.93 7.66 -7.55
CA ILE A 108 6.97 7.46 -8.54
C ILE A 108 6.58 7.94 -9.90
N ASN A 109 5.48 8.58 -10.00
CA ASN A 109 4.98 9.11 -11.16
C ASN A 109 5.49 9.15 -12.35
#